data_07cea8c4392934421a3c8680e5ab78c5
#
_entry.id   07cea8c4392934421a3c8680e5ab78c5
#
_cell.length_a   1.000
_cell.length_b   1.000
_cell.length_c   1.000
_cell.angle_alpha   90.00
_cell.angle_beta   90.00
_cell.angle_gamma   90.00
#
_symmetry.space_group_name_H-M   'P 1'
#
loop_
_entity.id
_entity.type
_entity.pdbx_description
1 polymer ?
#
loop_
_entity_poly.entity_id
_entity_poly.type
_entity_poly.pdbx_seq_one_letter_code
_entity_poly.pdbx_strand_id
1 'polypeptide(L)'
;MEQTIAIRTENIKRYFSSGDGSIVRALDGVSMEIPSGSLTILKGRSGSGKTTLLNLLSALDVPTEGKVEFFGKDLEHLKDREREDLRRYRMGFVFQSVALIPVMNAYENVEFALRLSGDKEKRKKDKEEQKNRGEQKKRVIEILERVGLKERIYHMPYQLSGGEQQRVAIARAVAHRPQVIFADEPTGALDTASGLAVMKFFRELVEQEHITVVMTTHDPNLMELGDFVYELKDGRLVK
;
A
#
# COMPACT_ATOMS: atom_id res chain seq x y z
N MET A 1 13.27 16.85 -17.66
CA MET A 1 13.79 15.80 -16.75
C MET A 1 12.97 14.56 -17.04
N GLU A 2 13.58 13.42 -17.32
CA GLU A 2 12.84 12.14 -17.45
C GLU A 2 12.18 11.82 -16.12
N GLN A 3 10.90 11.50 -16.17
CA GLN A 3 10.12 11.13 -14.99
C GLN A 3 10.55 9.72 -14.55
N THR A 4 11.04 9.58 -13.32
CA THR A 4 11.44 8.29 -12.77
C THR A 4 10.20 7.37 -12.67
N ILE A 5 10.29 6.17 -13.22
CA ILE A 5 9.23 5.16 -13.12
C ILE A 5 9.44 4.35 -11.85
N ALA A 6 8.43 4.35 -10.97
CA ALA A 6 8.43 3.54 -9.76
C ALA A 6 8.12 2.08 -10.05
N ILE A 7 7.13 1.82 -10.91
CA ILE A 7 6.72 0.47 -11.28
C ILE A 7 6.46 0.42 -12.78
N ARG A 8 7.00 -0.60 -13.43
CA ARG A 8 6.72 -0.93 -14.83
C ARG A 8 6.27 -2.37 -14.94
N THR A 9 5.27 -2.63 -15.76
CA THR A 9 4.86 -3.99 -16.12
C THR A 9 4.90 -4.20 -17.62
N GLU A 10 5.31 -5.39 -18.04
CA GLU A 10 5.37 -5.79 -19.44
C GLU A 10 4.61 -7.09 -19.63
N ASN A 11 3.44 -7.03 -20.30
CA ASN A 11 2.62 -8.18 -20.69
C ASN A 11 2.36 -9.17 -19.55
N ILE A 12 2.12 -8.69 -18.33
CA ILE A 12 1.91 -9.58 -17.17
C ILE A 12 0.61 -10.35 -17.29
N LYS A 13 0.69 -11.64 -16.98
CA LYS A 13 -0.46 -12.55 -16.90
C LYS A 13 -0.49 -13.22 -15.54
N ARG A 14 -1.68 -13.48 -15.02
CA ARG A 14 -1.86 -14.27 -13.81
C ARG A 14 -3.05 -15.19 -13.95
N TYR A 15 -2.75 -16.47 -13.93
CA TYR A 15 -3.71 -17.56 -14.10
C TYR A 15 -3.77 -18.40 -12.83
N PHE A 16 -4.98 -18.74 -12.41
CA PHE A 16 -5.22 -19.62 -11.27
C PHE A 16 -5.92 -20.88 -11.76
N SER A 17 -5.48 -22.04 -11.25
CA SER A 17 -6.17 -23.30 -11.47
C SER A 17 -7.33 -23.42 -10.48
N SER A 18 -8.52 -23.67 -10.96
CA SER A 18 -9.68 -23.98 -10.15
C SER A 18 -9.71 -25.48 -9.80
N GLY A 19 -10.38 -25.85 -8.71
CA GLY A 19 -10.44 -27.26 -8.26
C GLY A 19 -11.12 -28.23 -9.24
N ASP A 20 -11.86 -27.69 -10.21
CA ASP A 20 -12.50 -28.45 -11.31
C ASP A 20 -11.61 -28.59 -12.58
N GLY A 21 -10.36 -28.10 -12.51
CA GLY A 21 -9.42 -28.11 -13.64
C GLY A 21 -9.58 -26.93 -14.61
N SER A 22 -10.54 -26.01 -14.38
CA SER A 22 -10.67 -24.80 -15.18
C SER A 22 -9.56 -23.77 -14.82
N ILE A 23 -9.22 -22.90 -15.79
CA ILE A 23 -8.24 -21.85 -15.62
C ILE A 23 -8.94 -20.50 -15.54
N VAL A 24 -8.79 -19.82 -14.41
CA VAL A 24 -9.22 -18.44 -14.22
C VAL A 24 -8.10 -17.51 -14.65
N ARG A 25 -8.31 -16.72 -15.70
CA ARG A 25 -7.36 -15.70 -16.18
C ARG A 25 -7.64 -14.39 -15.46
N ALA A 26 -7.06 -14.23 -14.28
CA ALA A 26 -7.27 -13.02 -13.47
C ALA A 26 -6.63 -11.77 -14.09
N LEU A 27 -5.47 -11.93 -14.75
CA LEU A 27 -4.82 -10.92 -15.59
C LEU A 27 -4.34 -11.56 -16.89
N ASP A 28 -4.50 -10.84 -18.01
CA ASP A 28 -4.20 -11.37 -19.34
C ASP A 28 -3.56 -10.29 -20.24
N GLY A 29 -2.27 -10.02 -20.02
CA GLY A 29 -1.47 -9.12 -20.84
C GLY A 29 -1.53 -7.66 -20.41
N VAL A 30 -1.32 -7.36 -19.12
CA VAL A 30 -1.30 -5.99 -18.58
C VAL A 30 0.11 -5.39 -18.74
N SER A 31 0.20 -4.23 -19.43
CA SER A 31 1.41 -3.43 -19.53
C SER A 31 1.08 -2.00 -19.10
N MET A 32 1.82 -1.46 -18.11
CA MET A 32 1.60 -0.12 -17.57
C MET A 32 2.86 0.44 -16.92
N GLU A 33 2.89 1.76 -16.76
CA GLU A 33 3.93 2.46 -16.01
C GLU A 33 3.30 3.32 -14.92
N ILE A 34 3.89 3.30 -13.74
CA ILE A 34 3.51 4.12 -12.60
C ILE A 34 4.67 5.05 -12.30
N PRO A 35 4.52 6.35 -12.51
CA PRO A 35 5.54 7.33 -12.19
C PRO A 35 5.79 7.45 -10.69
N SER A 36 7.05 7.68 -10.31
CA SER A 36 7.43 7.96 -8.92
C SER A 36 6.83 9.27 -8.44
N GLY A 37 6.38 9.30 -7.16
CA GLY A 37 5.76 10.49 -6.57
C GLY A 37 4.44 10.86 -7.22
N SER A 38 3.63 9.86 -7.60
CA SER A 38 2.29 10.05 -8.16
C SER A 38 1.23 9.28 -7.37
N LEU A 39 -0.02 9.74 -7.48
CA LEU A 39 -1.22 9.03 -7.04
C LEU A 39 -1.84 8.33 -8.25
N THR A 40 -1.68 7.02 -8.32
CA THR A 40 -2.23 6.18 -9.39
C THR A 40 -3.46 5.41 -8.90
N ILE A 41 -4.55 5.48 -9.64
CA ILE A 41 -5.81 4.82 -9.34
C ILE A 41 -6.07 3.69 -10.33
N LEU A 42 -6.34 2.50 -9.79
CA LEU A 42 -6.80 1.34 -10.53
C LEU A 42 -8.31 1.21 -10.34
N LYS A 43 -9.10 1.47 -11.39
CA LYS A 43 -10.54 1.33 -11.39
C LYS A 43 -10.99 0.07 -12.13
N GLY A 44 -12.22 -0.37 -11.89
CA GLY A 44 -12.85 -1.50 -12.58
C GLY A 44 -13.89 -2.17 -11.70
N ARG A 45 -14.75 -2.99 -12.29
CA ARG A 45 -15.78 -3.74 -11.56
C ARG A 45 -15.16 -4.76 -10.59
N SER A 46 -15.94 -5.24 -9.63
CA SER A 46 -15.54 -6.40 -8.81
C SER A 46 -15.18 -7.58 -9.72
N GLY A 47 -14.11 -8.31 -9.40
CA GLY A 47 -13.62 -9.42 -10.20
C GLY A 47 -12.83 -9.02 -11.46
N SER A 48 -12.60 -7.75 -11.76
CA SER A 48 -11.83 -7.33 -12.94
C SER A 48 -10.32 -7.59 -12.85
N GLY A 49 -9.80 -8.03 -11.69
CA GLY A 49 -8.38 -8.34 -11.47
C GLY A 49 -7.59 -7.27 -10.70
N LYS A 50 -8.21 -6.21 -10.16
CA LYS A 50 -7.52 -5.10 -9.47
C LYS A 50 -6.66 -5.56 -8.29
N THR A 51 -7.22 -6.34 -7.37
CA THR A 51 -6.48 -6.90 -6.22
C THR A 51 -5.35 -7.80 -6.68
N THR A 52 -5.58 -8.63 -7.71
CA THR A 52 -4.53 -9.48 -8.30
C THR A 52 -3.40 -8.63 -8.89
N LEU A 53 -3.74 -7.55 -9.62
CA LEU A 53 -2.74 -6.63 -10.15
C LEU A 53 -1.96 -5.98 -9.01
N LEU A 54 -2.64 -5.44 -7.99
CA LEU A 54 -2.01 -4.82 -6.83
C LEU A 54 -1.02 -5.79 -6.13
N ASN A 55 -1.40 -7.07 -6.00
CA ASN A 55 -0.54 -8.10 -5.40
C ASN A 55 0.73 -8.36 -6.23
N LEU A 56 0.64 -8.37 -7.56
CA LEU A 56 1.81 -8.52 -8.43
C LEU A 56 2.73 -7.29 -8.34
N LEU A 57 2.16 -6.07 -8.42
CA LEU A 57 2.92 -4.81 -8.33
C LEU A 57 3.67 -4.68 -7.00
N SER A 58 3.13 -5.26 -5.92
CA SER A 58 3.66 -5.19 -4.56
C SER A 58 4.52 -6.40 -4.15
N ALA A 59 4.85 -7.27 -5.10
CA ALA A 59 5.62 -8.49 -4.84
C ALA A 59 5.00 -9.42 -3.78
N LEU A 60 3.68 -9.34 -3.54
CA LEU A 60 2.92 -10.29 -2.72
C LEU A 60 2.63 -11.58 -3.49
N ASP A 61 2.56 -11.49 -4.82
CA ASP A 61 2.39 -12.62 -5.72
C ASP A 61 3.37 -12.49 -6.90
N VAL A 62 3.46 -13.51 -7.74
CA VAL A 62 4.31 -13.55 -8.93
C VAL A 62 3.46 -13.74 -10.18
N PRO A 63 3.80 -13.10 -11.31
CA PRO A 63 3.08 -13.32 -12.55
C PRO A 63 3.29 -14.76 -13.05
N THR A 64 2.32 -15.29 -13.81
CA THR A 64 2.48 -16.53 -14.56
C THR A 64 3.36 -16.33 -15.79
N GLU A 65 3.25 -15.14 -16.40
CA GLU A 65 4.06 -14.70 -17.55
C GLU A 65 4.20 -13.17 -17.48
N GLY A 66 5.22 -12.63 -18.16
CA GLY A 66 5.51 -11.21 -18.23
C GLY A 66 6.41 -10.77 -17.11
N LYS A 67 6.66 -9.46 -16.98
CA LYS A 67 7.66 -8.87 -16.10
C LYS A 67 7.10 -7.74 -15.27
N VAL A 68 7.53 -7.65 -14.01
CA VAL A 68 7.26 -6.53 -13.10
C VAL A 68 8.58 -5.95 -12.63
N GLU A 69 8.78 -4.65 -12.82
CA GLU A 69 9.94 -3.92 -12.32
C GLU A 69 9.52 -2.94 -11.22
N PHE A 70 10.32 -2.87 -10.15
CA PHE A 70 10.19 -1.92 -9.06
C PHE A 70 11.45 -1.04 -9.03
N PHE A 71 11.34 0.23 -9.41
CA PHE A 71 12.46 1.16 -9.59
C PHE A 71 13.60 0.54 -10.42
N GLY A 72 13.25 -0.04 -11.58
CA GLY A 72 14.18 -0.71 -12.50
C GLY A 72 14.70 -2.08 -12.02
N LYS A 73 14.30 -2.55 -10.83
CA LYS A 73 14.65 -3.87 -10.33
C LYS A 73 13.57 -4.87 -10.70
N ASP A 74 13.94 -5.90 -11.45
CA ASP A 74 13.06 -6.98 -11.84
C ASP A 74 12.65 -7.83 -10.63
N LEU A 75 11.33 -7.95 -10.38
CA LEU A 75 10.79 -8.68 -9.23
C LEU A 75 10.77 -10.20 -9.45
N GLU A 76 10.76 -10.68 -10.70
CA GLU A 76 10.68 -12.11 -11.02
C GLU A 76 11.94 -12.86 -10.57
N HIS A 77 13.09 -12.23 -10.75
CA HIS A 77 14.39 -12.83 -10.45
C HIS A 77 14.81 -12.70 -8.98
N LEU A 78 13.97 -12.07 -8.14
CA LEU A 78 14.23 -11.93 -6.71
C LEU A 78 13.95 -13.22 -5.95
N LYS A 79 14.85 -13.57 -5.02
CA LYS A 79 14.61 -14.59 -4.01
C LYS A 79 13.52 -14.11 -3.03
N ASP A 80 12.82 -15.03 -2.39
CA ASP A 80 11.75 -14.70 -1.44
C ASP A 80 12.19 -13.71 -0.36
N ARG A 81 13.41 -13.88 0.18
CA ARG A 81 13.99 -12.96 1.16
C ARG A 81 14.18 -11.55 0.62
N GLU A 82 14.54 -11.40 -0.64
CA GLU A 82 14.70 -10.07 -1.28
C GLU A 82 13.35 -9.39 -1.50
N ARG A 83 12.30 -10.17 -1.87
CA ARG A 83 10.93 -9.68 -1.94
C ARG A 83 10.40 -9.27 -0.56
N GLU A 84 10.69 -10.06 0.49
CA GLU A 84 10.36 -9.70 1.87
C GLU A 84 11.05 -8.41 2.31
N ASP A 85 12.34 -8.25 2.01
CA ASP A 85 13.09 -7.03 2.30
C ASP A 85 12.51 -5.82 1.56
N LEU A 86 12.10 -5.95 0.27
CA LEU A 86 11.40 -4.89 -0.45
C LEU A 86 10.08 -4.50 0.23
N ARG A 87 9.22 -5.48 0.54
CA ARG A 87 7.95 -5.23 1.23
C ARG A 87 8.17 -4.57 2.58
N ARG A 88 9.16 -5.04 3.32
CA ARG A 88 9.47 -4.58 4.67
C ARG A 88 10.00 -3.15 4.73
N TYR A 89 10.84 -2.76 3.76
CA TYR A 89 11.58 -1.50 3.83
C TYR A 89 11.11 -0.44 2.85
N ARG A 90 10.45 -0.85 1.76
CA ARG A 90 10.14 0.04 0.64
C ARG A 90 8.66 0.16 0.33
N MET A 91 7.82 -0.73 0.87
CA MET A 91 6.40 -0.79 0.53
C MET A 91 5.54 -0.66 1.77
N GLY A 92 4.43 0.09 1.66
CA GLY A 92 3.37 0.18 2.65
C GLY A 92 2.11 -0.51 2.13
N PHE A 93 1.32 -1.11 3.02
CA PHE A 93 0.13 -1.87 2.63
C PHE A 93 -1.09 -1.43 3.42
N VAL A 94 -2.16 -1.09 2.68
CA VAL A 94 -3.52 -0.90 3.21
C VAL A 94 -4.42 -1.91 2.53
N PHE A 95 -4.84 -2.93 3.28
CA PHE A 95 -5.70 -3.98 2.77
C PHE A 95 -7.17 -3.61 2.89
N GLN A 96 -8.02 -4.19 2.07
CA GLN A 96 -9.47 -4.03 2.11
C GLN A 96 -10.03 -4.48 3.47
N SER A 97 -9.56 -5.60 4.01
CA SER A 97 -9.78 -5.97 5.42
C SER A 97 -8.76 -5.24 6.28
N VAL A 98 -9.20 -4.52 7.28
CA VAL A 98 -8.36 -3.60 8.09
C VAL A 98 -7.14 -4.29 8.73
N ALA A 99 -7.21 -5.59 9.02
CA ALA A 99 -6.11 -6.45 9.49
C ALA A 99 -5.24 -5.81 10.60
N LEU A 100 -5.86 -5.18 11.61
CA LEU A 100 -5.16 -4.75 12.82
C LEU A 100 -4.85 -5.94 13.70
N ILE A 101 -3.76 -5.85 14.46
CA ILE A 101 -3.42 -6.84 15.48
C ILE A 101 -4.33 -6.58 16.68
N PRO A 102 -5.28 -7.50 17.01
CA PRO A 102 -6.36 -7.20 17.94
C PRO A 102 -5.93 -7.02 19.40
N VAL A 103 -4.74 -7.54 19.75
CA VAL A 103 -4.15 -7.43 21.09
C VAL A 103 -3.24 -6.21 21.24
N MET A 104 -3.14 -5.37 20.24
CA MET A 104 -2.36 -4.13 20.21
C MET A 104 -3.29 -2.93 20.05
N ASN A 105 -3.08 -1.86 20.80
CA ASN A 105 -3.78 -0.60 20.61
C ASN A 105 -3.35 0.12 19.31
N ALA A 106 -3.96 1.26 18.98
CA ALA A 106 -3.66 1.97 17.74
C ALA A 106 -2.18 2.39 17.64
N TYR A 107 -1.61 2.91 18.74
CA TYR A 107 -0.19 3.26 18.82
C TYR A 107 0.71 2.05 18.55
N GLU A 108 0.46 0.94 19.23
CA GLU A 108 1.26 -0.28 19.12
C GLU A 108 1.18 -0.91 17.73
N ASN A 109 0.00 -0.88 17.08
CA ASN A 109 -0.17 -1.34 15.70
C ASN A 109 0.73 -0.56 14.72
N VAL A 110 0.84 0.76 14.89
CA VAL A 110 1.68 1.62 14.05
C VAL A 110 3.16 1.47 14.42
N GLU A 111 3.49 1.47 15.71
CA GLU A 111 4.86 1.27 16.21
C GLU A 111 5.45 -0.05 15.75
N PHE A 112 4.64 -1.11 15.70
CA PHE A 112 5.07 -2.44 15.26
C PHE A 112 5.65 -2.41 13.84
N ALA A 113 5.02 -1.70 12.90
CA ALA A 113 5.53 -1.54 11.55
C ALA A 113 6.88 -0.82 11.52
N LEU A 114 7.06 0.24 12.33
CA LEU A 114 8.35 0.91 12.47
C LEU A 114 9.44 -0.01 13.03
N ARG A 115 9.12 -0.81 14.02
CA ARG A 115 10.08 -1.76 14.61
C ARG A 115 10.48 -2.85 13.62
N LEU A 116 9.53 -3.33 12.79
CA LEU A 116 9.82 -4.31 11.74
C LEU A 116 10.73 -3.74 10.66
N SER A 117 10.52 -2.49 10.24
CA SER A 117 11.31 -1.81 9.21
C SER A 117 12.61 -1.19 9.74
N GLY A 118 12.90 -1.28 11.05
CA GLY A 118 14.12 -0.74 11.63
C GLY A 118 15.39 -1.39 11.08
N ASP A 119 16.42 -0.56 10.81
CA ASP A 119 17.70 -0.96 10.22
C ASP A 119 18.39 -2.07 11.01
N LYS A 120 18.78 -3.13 10.32
CA LYS A 120 19.60 -4.22 10.88
C LYS A 120 20.94 -3.73 11.44
N GLU A 121 21.48 -2.62 10.91
CA GLU A 121 22.80 -2.10 11.29
C GLU A 121 22.77 -1.24 12.56
N LYS A 122 21.64 -0.58 12.87
CA LYS A 122 21.51 0.31 14.04
C LYS A 122 21.28 -0.39 15.38
N ARG A 123 21.10 -1.72 15.41
CA ARG A 123 20.83 -2.49 16.64
C ARG A 123 22.03 -2.65 17.59
N LYS A 124 23.18 -1.98 17.35
CA LYS A 124 24.42 -2.27 18.06
C LYS A 124 24.91 -1.24 19.09
N LYS A 125 24.16 -0.13 19.36
CA LYS A 125 24.63 0.88 20.36
C LYS A 125 23.50 1.39 21.24
N ASP A 126 23.55 1.11 22.52
CA ASP A 126 22.53 1.42 23.55
C ASP A 126 22.10 2.90 23.63
N LYS A 127 22.99 3.86 23.41
CA LYS A 127 22.68 5.30 23.45
C LYS A 127 21.91 5.78 22.20
N GLU A 128 22.18 5.22 21.03
CA GLU A 128 21.42 5.49 19.80
C GLU A 128 20.04 4.85 19.86
N GLU A 129 19.86 3.77 20.61
CA GLU A 129 18.59 3.07 20.77
C GLU A 129 17.56 3.91 21.56
N GLN A 130 17.97 4.61 22.62
CA GLN A 130 17.08 5.48 23.38
C GLN A 130 16.65 6.73 22.60
N LYS A 131 17.57 7.36 21.85
CA LYS A 131 17.25 8.47 20.96
C LYS A 131 16.30 8.02 19.86
N ASN A 132 16.55 6.88 19.27
CA ASN A 132 15.74 6.29 18.21
C ASN A 132 14.31 5.95 18.68
N ARG A 133 14.14 5.46 19.93
CA ARG A 133 12.81 5.21 20.54
C ARG A 133 12.00 6.51 20.73
N GLY A 134 12.65 7.59 21.13
CA GLY A 134 12.00 8.89 21.26
C GLY A 134 11.48 9.43 19.91
N GLU A 135 12.30 9.32 18.87
CA GLU A 135 11.93 9.73 17.51
C GLU A 135 10.82 8.85 16.92
N GLN A 136 10.90 7.53 17.13
CA GLN A 136 9.85 6.60 16.72
C GLN A 136 8.51 6.91 17.41
N LYS A 137 8.52 7.13 18.73
CA LYS A 137 7.32 7.52 19.47
C LYS A 137 6.69 8.80 18.91
N LYS A 138 7.52 9.82 18.67
CA LYS A 138 7.06 11.09 18.09
C LYS A 138 6.44 10.86 16.71
N ARG A 139 7.09 10.08 15.86
CA ARG A 139 6.59 9.75 14.51
C ARG A 139 5.24 9.03 14.55
N VAL A 140 5.07 8.04 15.43
CA VAL A 140 3.80 7.30 15.56
C VAL A 140 2.66 8.23 15.95
N ILE A 141 2.90 9.10 16.98
CA ILE A 141 1.90 10.06 17.46
C ILE A 141 1.52 11.03 16.33
N GLU A 142 2.53 11.63 15.68
CA GLU A 142 2.33 12.57 14.57
C GLU A 142 1.47 11.97 13.45
N ILE A 143 1.74 10.72 13.03
CA ILE A 143 0.97 10.08 11.97
C ILE A 143 -0.48 9.82 12.41
N LEU A 144 -0.68 9.33 13.64
CA LEU A 144 -2.02 9.09 14.17
C LEU A 144 -2.82 10.39 14.30
N GLU A 145 -2.18 11.50 14.66
CA GLU A 145 -2.81 12.82 14.66
C GLU A 145 -3.16 13.29 13.23
N ARG A 146 -2.27 13.11 12.26
CA ARG A 146 -2.52 13.46 10.84
C ARG A 146 -3.70 12.70 10.24
N VAL A 147 -3.93 11.45 10.63
CA VAL A 147 -5.11 10.68 10.20
C VAL A 147 -6.35 10.93 11.08
N GLY A 148 -6.31 11.94 11.97
CA GLY A 148 -7.44 12.35 12.79
C GLY A 148 -7.76 11.42 13.97
N LEU A 149 -6.75 10.75 14.54
CA LEU A 149 -6.90 9.80 15.64
C LEU A 149 -6.24 10.27 16.95
N LYS A 150 -6.04 11.58 17.13
CA LYS A 150 -5.40 12.17 18.32
C LYS A 150 -5.99 11.64 19.64
N GLU A 151 -7.31 11.62 19.76
CA GLU A 151 -8.02 11.17 20.96
C GLU A 151 -8.16 9.64 21.05
N ARG A 152 -7.67 8.91 20.05
CA ARG A 152 -7.81 7.45 19.91
C ARG A 152 -6.48 6.68 19.91
N ILE A 153 -5.36 7.38 20.16
CA ILE A 153 -4.00 6.82 20.05
C ILE A 153 -3.82 5.52 20.83
N TYR A 154 -4.39 5.42 22.02
CA TYR A 154 -4.23 4.24 22.89
C TYR A 154 -5.49 3.34 22.93
N HIS A 155 -6.46 3.54 22.04
CA HIS A 155 -7.65 2.68 21.97
C HIS A 155 -7.32 1.34 21.31
N MET A 156 -7.91 0.28 21.84
CA MET A 156 -7.85 -1.06 21.26
C MET A 156 -8.74 -1.15 20.02
N PRO A 157 -8.44 -2.05 19.04
CA PRO A 157 -9.23 -2.16 17.83
C PRO A 157 -10.75 -2.32 18.08
N TYR A 158 -11.16 -3.07 19.10
CA TYR A 158 -12.58 -3.25 19.44
C TYR A 158 -13.27 -1.98 20.00
N GLN A 159 -12.51 -0.96 20.38
CA GLN A 159 -13.00 0.34 20.84
C GLN A 159 -13.09 1.38 19.71
N LEU A 160 -12.64 1.02 18.53
CA LEU A 160 -12.58 1.87 17.34
C LEU A 160 -13.69 1.51 16.37
N SER A 161 -14.32 2.50 15.76
CA SER A 161 -15.20 2.29 14.61
C SER A 161 -14.43 1.69 13.43
N GLY A 162 -15.11 1.07 12.47
CA GLY A 162 -14.48 0.52 11.27
C GLY A 162 -13.64 1.56 10.52
N GLY A 163 -14.13 2.81 10.43
CA GLY A 163 -13.41 3.91 9.81
C GLY A 163 -12.17 4.34 10.62
N GLU A 164 -12.23 4.35 11.95
CA GLU A 164 -11.07 4.63 12.80
C GLU A 164 -10.02 3.52 12.66
N GLN A 165 -10.44 2.25 12.63
CA GLN A 165 -9.55 1.11 12.39
C GLN A 165 -8.85 1.24 11.03
N GLN A 166 -9.57 1.63 9.97
CA GLN A 166 -9.00 1.86 8.64
C GLN A 166 -7.94 2.96 8.67
N ARG A 167 -8.18 4.07 9.38
CA ARG A 167 -7.19 5.13 9.55
C ARG A 167 -5.95 4.68 10.34
N VAL A 168 -6.10 3.77 11.32
CA VAL A 168 -4.93 3.12 11.96
C VAL A 168 -4.14 2.27 10.97
N ALA A 169 -4.82 1.49 10.10
CA ALA A 169 -4.16 0.69 9.08
C ALA A 169 -3.38 1.57 8.07
N ILE A 170 -3.95 2.72 7.68
CA ILE A 170 -3.27 3.70 6.84
C ILE A 170 -2.06 4.29 7.56
N ALA A 171 -2.20 4.71 8.83
CA ALA A 171 -1.10 5.20 9.66
C ALA A 171 0.04 4.17 9.75
N ARG A 172 -0.29 2.91 9.94
CA ARG A 172 0.66 1.79 9.96
C ARG A 172 1.42 1.64 8.64
N ALA A 173 0.73 1.77 7.51
CA ALA A 173 1.32 1.63 6.18
C ALA A 173 2.35 2.71 5.85
N VAL A 174 2.18 3.93 6.38
CA VAL A 174 3.05 5.09 6.09
C VAL A 174 4.16 5.31 7.12
N ALA A 175 4.09 4.63 8.27
CA ALA A 175 4.93 4.92 9.44
C ALA A 175 6.44 4.87 9.13
N HIS A 176 6.87 3.90 8.35
CA HIS A 176 8.27 3.65 8.01
C HIS A 176 8.76 4.40 6.76
N ARG A 177 7.96 5.34 6.22
CA ARG A 177 8.27 6.13 5.01
C ARG A 177 8.58 5.24 3.81
N PRO A 178 7.62 4.44 3.36
CA PRO A 178 7.82 3.58 2.19
C PRO A 178 8.03 4.43 0.92
N GLN A 179 8.60 3.84 -0.11
CA GLN A 179 8.67 4.46 -1.44
C GLN A 179 7.34 4.37 -2.18
N VAL A 180 6.61 3.29 -1.97
CA VAL A 180 5.29 3.05 -2.58
C VAL A 180 4.32 2.54 -1.53
N ILE A 181 3.10 3.07 -1.55
CA ILE A 181 1.96 2.57 -0.78
C ILE A 181 0.99 1.89 -1.74
N PHE A 182 0.65 0.64 -1.43
CA PHE A 182 -0.39 -0.12 -2.10
C PHE A 182 -1.64 -0.16 -1.23
N ALA A 183 -2.77 0.35 -1.74
CA ALA A 183 -4.01 0.46 -0.99
C ALA A 183 -5.18 -0.18 -1.75
N ASP A 184 -5.70 -1.29 -1.24
CA ASP A 184 -6.84 -1.99 -1.83
C ASP A 184 -8.13 -1.48 -1.17
N GLU A 185 -8.92 -0.69 -1.93
CA GLU A 185 -10.17 -0.05 -1.50
C GLU A 185 -10.07 0.67 -0.13
N PRO A 186 -9.08 1.57 0.08
CA PRO A 186 -8.79 2.13 1.40
C PRO A 186 -9.91 2.99 1.99
N THR A 187 -10.89 3.37 1.19
CA THR A 187 -12.02 4.22 1.57
C THR A 187 -13.35 3.47 1.60
N GLY A 188 -13.38 2.19 1.24
CA GLY A 188 -14.61 1.42 1.06
C GLY A 188 -15.46 1.25 2.33
N ALA A 189 -14.83 1.34 3.52
CA ALA A 189 -15.52 1.26 4.82
C ALA A 189 -15.75 2.65 5.47
N LEU A 190 -15.48 3.75 4.75
CA LEU A 190 -15.54 5.11 5.27
C LEU A 190 -16.79 5.84 4.74
N ASP A 191 -17.31 6.77 5.55
CA ASP A 191 -18.23 7.79 5.04
C ASP A 191 -17.50 8.74 4.07
N THR A 192 -18.27 9.49 3.28
CA THR A 192 -17.74 10.37 2.22
C THR A 192 -16.71 11.39 2.76
N ALA A 193 -16.98 12.00 3.92
CA ALA A 193 -16.09 13.01 4.50
C ALA A 193 -14.76 12.39 4.96
N SER A 194 -14.83 11.23 5.62
CA SER A 194 -13.66 10.46 6.04
C SER A 194 -12.86 9.93 4.84
N GLY A 195 -13.55 9.48 3.78
CA GLY A 195 -12.92 9.06 2.54
C GLY A 195 -12.13 10.18 1.87
N LEU A 196 -12.72 11.37 1.76
CA LEU A 196 -12.03 12.57 1.23
C LEU A 196 -10.84 12.99 2.11
N ALA A 197 -10.94 12.87 3.43
CA ALA A 197 -9.81 13.16 4.32
C ALA A 197 -8.63 12.20 4.09
N VAL A 198 -8.90 10.91 3.88
CA VAL A 198 -7.88 9.92 3.52
C VAL A 198 -7.24 10.26 2.17
N MET A 199 -8.04 10.64 1.17
CA MET A 199 -7.50 11.02 -0.14
C MET A 199 -6.61 12.27 -0.05
N LYS A 200 -7.01 13.29 0.73
CA LYS A 200 -6.16 14.46 1.01
C LYS A 200 -4.85 14.06 1.68
N PHE A 201 -4.92 13.15 2.64
CA PHE A 201 -3.72 12.63 3.31
C PHE A 201 -2.78 11.92 2.32
N PHE A 202 -3.31 11.07 1.42
CA PHE A 202 -2.49 10.44 0.36
C PHE A 202 -1.89 11.49 -0.60
N ARG A 203 -2.65 12.52 -0.95
CA ARG A 203 -2.15 13.61 -1.78
C ARG A 203 -1.01 14.36 -1.09
N GLU A 204 -1.13 14.66 0.20
CA GLU A 204 -0.04 15.27 1.00
C GLU A 204 1.23 14.40 1.00
N LEU A 205 1.10 13.08 1.13
CA LEU A 205 2.25 12.16 1.08
C LEU A 205 2.95 12.18 -0.28
N VAL A 206 2.17 12.26 -1.37
CA VAL A 206 2.72 12.39 -2.73
C VAL A 206 3.46 13.71 -2.90
N GLU A 207 2.84 14.83 -2.54
CA GLU A 207 3.37 16.18 -2.79
C GLU A 207 4.53 16.55 -1.88
N GLN A 208 4.46 16.18 -0.59
CA GLN A 208 5.42 16.63 0.41
C GLN A 208 6.51 15.59 0.73
N GLU A 209 6.17 14.31 0.67
CA GLU A 209 7.09 13.23 1.03
C GLU A 209 7.56 12.44 -0.22
N HIS A 210 7.08 12.78 -1.43
CA HIS A 210 7.38 12.11 -2.70
C HIS A 210 7.11 10.59 -2.68
N ILE A 211 6.15 10.17 -1.86
CA ILE A 211 5.71 8.77 -1.80
C ILE A 211 4.79 8.49 -2.99
N THR A 212 5.01 7.39 -3.68
CA THR A 212 4.10 6.93 -4.73
C THR A 212 2.93 6.20 -4.08
N VAL A 213 1.69 6.48 -4.52
CA VAL A 213 0.50 5.78 -4.03
C VAL A 213 -0.18 5.07 -5.19
N VAL A 214 -0.42 3.77 -5.03
CA VAL A 214 -1.19 2.95 -5.98
C VAL A 214 -2.40 2.42 -5.23
N MET A 215 -3.60 2.83 -5.64
CA MET A 215 -4.81 2.41 -4.95
C MET A 215 -5.90 1.91 -5.90
N THR A 216 -6.73 1.02 -5.38
CA THR A 216 -7.96 0.62 -6.06
C THR A 216 -9.14 1.41 -5.48
N THR A 217 -10.09 1.77 -6.33
CA THR A 217 -11.38 2.31 -5.90
C THR A 217 -12.44 2.07 -6.97
N HIS A 218 -13.69 2.04 -6.55
CA HIS A 218 -14.86 2.06 -7.42
C HIS A 218 -15.66 3.36 -7.30
N ASP A 219 -15.24 4.31 -6.44
CA ASP A 219 -15.90 5.62 -6.27
C ASP A 219 -15.44 6.61 -7.36
N PRO A 220 -16.35 7.06 -8.25
CA PRO A 220 -16.03 8.01 -9.31
C PRO A 220 -15.47 9.34 -8.79
N ASN A 221 -15.95 9.83 -7.64
CA ASN A 221 -15.53 11.11 -7.08
C ASN A 221 -14.06 11.11 -6.64
N LEU A 222 -13.55 9.94 -6.25
CA LEU A 222 -12.15 9.79 -5.84
C LEU A 222 -11.21 9.63 -7.04
N MET A 223 -11.72 9.19 -8.18
CA MET A 223 -10.92 8.99 -9.39
C MET A 223 -10.34 10.29 -9.94
N GLU A 224 -11.06 11.41 -9.80
CA GLU A 224 -10.61 12.74 -10.25
C GLU A 224 -9.40 13.26 -9.46
N LEU A 225 -9.13 12.67 -8.28
CA LEU A 225 -8.00 13.06 -7.45
C LEU A 225 -6.69 12.35 -7.84
N GLY A 226 -6.74 11.34 -8.73
CA GLY A 226 -5.57 10.63 -9.22
C GLY A 226 -4.80 11.40 -10.28
N ASP A 227 -3.46 11.30 -10.27
CA ASP A 227 -2.62 11.81 -11.36
C ASP A 227 -2.74 10.90 -12.59
N PHE A 228 -2.89 9.58 -12.34
CA PHE A 228 -3.05 8.56 -13.36
C PHE A 228 -4.22 7.64 -12.98
N VAL A 229 -5.05 7.32 -13.96
CA VAL A 229 -6.19 6.41 -13.76
C VAL A 229 -6.13 5.32 -14.82
N TYR A 230 -6.01 4.07 -14.38
CA TYR A 230 -6.06 2.90 -15.25
C TYR A 230 -7.34 2.12 -15.01
N GLU A 231 -8.04 1.77 -16.10
CA GLU A 231 -9.24 0.96 -16.03
C GLU A 231 -8.95 -0.50 -16.36
N LEU A 232 -9.30 -1.39 -15.44
CA LEU A 232 -9.17 -2.84 -15.61
C LEU A 232 -10.55 -3.46 -15.91
N LYS A 233 -10.63 -4.20 -17.01
CA LYS A 233 -11.80 -4.97 -17.40
C LYS A 233 -11.37 -6.36 -17.83
N ASP A 234 -11.96 -7.39 -17.21
CA ASP A 234 -11.73 -8.81 -17.56
C ASP A 234 -10.22 -9.15 -17.64
N GLY A 235 -9.44 -8.67 -16.66
CA GLY A 235 -8.00 -8.92 -16.54
C GLY A 235 -7.12 -8.13 -17.51
N ARG A 236 -7.65 -7.14 -18.25
CA ARG A 236 -6.92 -6.32 -19.24
C ARG A 236 -7.11 -4.84 -18.96
N LEU A 237 -6.11 -4.03 -19.33
CA LEU A 237 -6.30 -2.57 -19.33
C LEU A 237 -7.19 -2.15 -20.51
N VAL A 238 -8.15 -1.30 -20.20
CA VAL A 238 -8.97 -0.60 -21.21
C VAL A 238 -8.20 0.65 -21.59
N LYS A 239 -8.07 0.87 -22.88
CA LYS A 239 -7.41 2.07 -23.45
C LYS A 239 -8.31 3.30 -23.34
#